data_e6b33635bb87162b2c352c562cf38437
#
_entry.id   e6b33635bb87162b2c352c562cf38437
#
_cell.length_a   1.000
_cell.length_b   1.000
_cell.length_c   1.000
_cell.angle_alpha   90.00
_cell.angle_beta   90.00
_cell.angle_gamma   90.00
#
_symmetry.space_group_name_H-M   'P 1'
#
loop_
_entity.id
_entity.type
_entity.pdbx_description
1 polymer ?
#
loop_
_entity_poly.entity_id
_entity_poly.type
_entity_poly.pdbx_seq_one_letter_code
_entity_poly.pdbx_strand_id
1 'polypeptide(L)'
;MYKSVTAEEAVKVIKSNSRVYLQAAAAVPQVLINAMTARHEELKNVEVCQLHTEGDAPYANPELHDSFHVNSFFIGKNVRHTLKAGNGSYTPVFLSELPLLFKRNIIDLDVALIHVSVPDRHGYCSLGVSVEATLAAIDNATHVIAQVNTQMPRTHGAGIIHVSEIDIFVDCDEPLPVHNMTQPTEIEDIIGSHVAGLIEDRSTLQMGIGNIPNAVLARLTNHKDLGLHTEMFSDGVIDLILNDVINGNYKGVNRGRALTTFLMGSKRLYDYVDDNPFIEMRASNYTNDVDIIKQNPKMVAINSAIEVDVTGQVCADSIGAHMYSGVGGQMDFIRGASLSEGGKAIIALPSSTKSGISRIVPSLKSGAGVVTTRSHVHYVITEYGIANLYGKTIKERVKSLVNIAHPDHRETIDKQYFELIRG
;
A
#
# COMPACT_ATOMS: atom_id res chain seq x y z
N MET A 1 24.94 -14.68 20.08
CA MET A 1 24.12 -13.86 21.02
C MET A 1 24.49 -12.42 20.71
N TYR A 2 23.54 -11.59 20.26
CA TYR A 2 23.78 -10.17 20.00
C TYR A 2 23.85 -9.38 21.32
N LYS A 3 24.39 -8.18 21.27
CA LYS A 3 24.45 -7.22 22.40
C LYS A 3 23.60 -6.00 22.01
N SER A 4 22.58 -5.71 22.80
CA SER A 4 21.78 -4.50 22.63
C SER A 4 22.43 -3.29 23.32
N VAL A 5 22.08 -2.10 22.79
CA VAL A 5 22.42 -0.80 23.35
C VAL A 5 21.14 0.04 23.54
N THR A 6 21.23 1.23 24.12
CA THR A 6 20.08 2.12 24.18
C THR A 6 19.77 2.73 22.80
N ALA A 7 18.56 3.20 22.58
CA ALA A 7 18.19 3.84 21.32
C ALA A 7 19.02 5.11 21.06
N GLU A 8 19.28 5.90 22.10
CA GLU A 8 20.11 7.10 22.02
C GLU A 8 21.57 6.78 21.61
N GLU A 9 22.08 5.64 22.05
CA GLU A 9 23.43 5.18 21.67
C GLU A 9 23.43 4.66 20.23
N ALA A 10 22.44 3.89 19.86
CA ALA A 10 22.29 3.30 18.53
C ALA A 10 22.26 4.38 17.44
N VAL A 11 21.48 5.43 17.62
CA VAL A 11 21.30 6.48 16.59
C VAL A 11 22.48 7.45 16.48
N LYS A 12 23.55 7.31 17.26
CA LYS A 12 24.77 8.16 17.16
C LYS A 12 25.51 8.00 15.84
N VAL A 13 25.31 6.91 15.12
CA VAL A 13 25.88 6.70 13.78
C VAL A 13 25.26 7.61 12.73
N ILE A 14 24.03 8.10 12.97
CA ILE A 14 23.37 9.07 12.10
C ILE A 14 24.08 10.42 12.24
N LYS A 15 24.52 10.97 11.11
CA LYS A 15 25.24 12.25 11.03
C LYS A 15 24.42 13.27 10.23
N SER A 16 24.81 14.53 10.29
CA SER A 16 24.27 15.53 9.37
C SER A 16 24.51 15.12 7.92
N ASN A 17 23.53 15.36 7.07
CA ASN A 17 23.47 14.94 5.67
C ASN A 17 23.32 13.42 5.44
N SER A 18 23.09 12.62 6.48
CA SER A 18 22.77 11.20 6.30
C SER A 18 21.41 11.01 5.62
N ARG A 19 21.31 9.96 4.82
CA ARG A 19 20.05 9.46 4.30
C ARG A 19 19.63 8.23 5.09
N VAL A 20 18.47 8.29 5.73
CA VAL A 20 17.95 7.30 6.67
C VAL A 20 16.67 6.67 6.12
N TYR A 21 16.67 5.37 5.89
CA TYR A 21 15.47 4.62 5.54
C TYR A 21 14.70 4.21 6.80
N LEU A 22 13.37 4.31 6.76
CA LEU A 22 12.47 3.80 7.78
C LEU A 22 11.64 2.63 7.24
N GLN A 23 11.65 1.50 7.95
CA GLN A 23 10.73 0.40 7.64
C GLN A 23 9.29 0.86 7.72
N ALA A 24 8.46 0.35 6.79
CA ALA A 24 7.15 0.91 6.50
C ALA A 24 6.00 0.30 7.34
N ALA A 25 4.82 0.85 7.12
CA ALA A 25 3.53 0.42 7.66
C ALA A 25 3.55 0.31 9.21
N ALA A 26 2.97 -0.76 9.74
CA ALA A 26 2.94 -1.00 11.18
C ALA A 26 4.27 -1.52 11.76
N ALA A 27 5.26 -1.83 10.90
CA ALA A 27 6.62 -2.18 11.34
C ALA A 27 7.52 -0.93 11.54
N VAL A 28 6.94 0.26 11.62
CA VAL A 28 7.68 1.49 11.91
C VAL A 28 8.51 1.38 13.20
N PRO A 29 9.83 1.68 13.18
CA PRO A 29 10.71 1.56 14.35
C PRO A 29 10.60 2.81 15.25
N GLN A 30 9.47 2.98 15.93
CA GLN A 30 9.12 4.23 16.64
C GLN A 30 10.13 4.63 17.72
N VAL A 31 10.71 3.66 18.43
CA VAL A 31 11.72 3.94 19.47
C VAL A 31 12.98 4.58 18.87
N LEU A 32 13.44 4.04 17.73
CA LEU A 32 14.60 4.59 17.01
C LEU A 32 14.29 5.95 16.38
N ILE A 33 13.08 6.13 15.84
CA ILE A 33 12.62 7.42 15.29
C ILE A 33 12.63 8.51 16.35
N ASN A 34 12.10 8.20 17.55
CA ASN A 34 12.05 9.16 18.65
C ASN A 34 13.47 9.55 19.09
N ALA A 35 14.37 8.58 19.24
CA ALA A 35 15.77 8.83 19.61
C ALA A 35 16.52 9.63 18.53
N MET A 36 16.32 9.34 17.25
CA MET A 36 16.89 10.12 16.14
C MET A 36 16.39 11.56 16.18
N THR A 37 15.09 11.75 16.33
CA THR A 37 14.47 13.08 16.31
C THR A 37 14.90 13.92 17.52
N ALA A 38 15.09 13.32 18.68
CA ALA A 38 15.58 14.02 19.88
C ALA A 38 16.94 14.69 19.66
N ARG A 39 17.73 14.24 18.67
CA ARG A 39 19.03 14.82 18.29
C ARG A 39 18.94 15.98 17.30
N HIS A 40 17.77 16.57 17.10
CA HIS A 40 17.55 17.62 16.09
C HIS A 40 18.48 18.84 16.23
N GLU A 41 18.92 19.19 17.45
CA GLU A 41 19.87 20.29 17.66
C GLU A 41 21.27 19.98 17.12
N GLU A 42 21.67 18.70 17.12
CA GLU A 42 22.97 18.22 16.64
C GLU A 42 22.97 17.90 15.14
N LEU A 43 21.83 17.53 14.59
CA LEU A 43 21.69 17.03 13.23
C LEU A 43 21.23 18.13 12.27
N LYS A 44 21.79 18.14 11.06
CA LYS A 44 21.38 19.04 9.97
C LYS A 44 21.19 18.24 8.69
N ASN A 45 20.12 18.59 7.95
CA ASN A 45 19.86 18.06 6.62
C ASN A 45 19.85 16.52 6.54
N VAL A 46 19.22 15.84 7.49
CA VAL A 46 19.03 14.39 7.44
C VAL A 46 17.82 14.10 6.54
N GLU A 47 18.03 13.36 5.45
CA GLU A 47 16.95 12.91 4.56
C GLU A 47 16.32 11.64 5.11
N VAL A 48 15.04 11.69 5.46
CA VAL A 48 14.26 10.55 5.95
C VAL A 48 13.48 9.95 4.80
N CYS A 49 13.95 8.81 4.29
CA CYS A 49 13.32 8.04 3.21
C CYS A 49 12.29 7.07 3.78
N GLN A 50 11.04 7.20 3.35
CA GLN A 50 9.95 6.33 3.81
C GLN A 50 8.96 6.00 2.70
N LEU A 51 8.37 4.81 2.76
CA LEU A 51 7.21 4.48 1.94
C LEU A 51 5.96 5.10 2.59
N HIS A 52 5.40 4.43 3.58
CA HIS A 52 4.24 4.84 4.35
C HIS A 52 4.43 4.30 5.77
N THR A 53 4.40 5.16 6.76
CA THR A 53 4.59 4.76 8.17
C THR A 53 3.32 5.03 8.97
N GLU A 54 2.97 4.10 9.84
CA GLU A 54 1.97 4.33 10.88
C GLU A 54 2.64 4.94 12.13
N GLY A 55 1.83 5.53 13.01
CA GLY A 55 2.35 6.16 14.22
C GLY A 55 2.79 7.60 14.02
N ASP A 56 3.58 8.08 14.99
CA ASP A 56 4.03 9.46 15.02
C ASP A 56 5.26 9.68 14.14
N ALA A 57 5.27 10.82 13.45
CA ALA A 57 6.40 11.24 12.61
C ALA A 57 6.99 12.57 13.14
N PRO A 58 7.64 12.56 14.32
CA PRO A 58 8.13 13.79 14.95
C PRO A 58 9.18 14.51 14.11
N TYR A 59 9.97 13.79 13.30
CA TYR A 59 10.92 14.33 12.32
C TYR A 59 10.25 15.18 11.23
N ALA A 60 8.94 15.00 11.02
CA ALA A 60 8.16 15.76 10.02
C ALA A 60 7.66 17.12 10.53
N ASN A 61 7.90 17.46 11.81
CA ASN A 61 7.53 18.76 12.35
C ASN A 61 8.19 19.89 11.55
N PRO A 62 7.42 20.87 11.03
CA PRO A 62 7.98 22.01 10.29
C PRO A 62 9.02 22.82 11.03
N GLU A 63 9.00 22.85 12.36
CA GLU A 63 10.01 23.52 13.18
C GLU A 63 11.41 22.85 13.11
N LEU A 64 11.47 21.59 12.67
CA LEU A 64 12.69 20.81 12.53
C LEU A 64 13.22 20.78 11.08
N HIS A 65 12.76 21.69 10.21
CA HIS A 65 13.09 21.72 8.78
C HIS A 65 14.59 21.83 8.48
N ASP A 66 15.39 22.46 9.36
CA ASP A 66 16.85 22.51 9.24
C ASP A 66 17.51 21.15 9.50
N SER A 67 16.88 20.32 10.31
CA SER A 67 17.41 19.04 10.77
C SER A 67 16.96 17.88 9.93
N PHE A 68 15.69 17.86 9.51
CA PHE A 68 15.10 16.74 8.79
C PHE A 68 14.34 17.17 7.54
N HIS A 69 14.55 16.43 6.46
CA HIS A 69 13.78 16.51 5.22
C HIS A 69 13.14 15.16 4.92
N VAL A 70 11.83 15.13 4.70
CA VAL A 70 11.10 13.90 4.44
C VAL A 70 11.06 13.61 2.96
N ASN A 71 11.58 12.46 2.51
CA ASN A 71 11.41 11.97 1.15
C ASN A 71 10.44 10.77 1.16
N SER A 72 9.22 11.00 0.70
CA SER A 72 8.17 9.98 0.68
C SER A 72 8.09 9.29 -0.67
N PHE A 73 8.09 7.95 -0.67
CA PHE A 73 7.74 7.13 -1.84
C PHE A 73 6.22 6.87 -1.91
N PHE A 74 5.54 7.08 -0.79
CA PHE A 74 4.08 7.17 -0.65
C PHE A 74 3.77 8.12 0.50
N ILE A 75 2.94 9.14 0.25
CA ILE A 75 2.69 10.22 1.20
C ILE A 75 1.62 9.79 2.21
N GLY A 76 2.04 9.41 3.40
CA GLY A 76 1.17 9.10 4.53
C GLY A 76 0.47 10.34 5.10
N LYS A 77 -0.62 10.12 5.85
CA LYS A 77 -1.36 11.20 6.51
C LYS A 77 -0.48 12.00 7.47
N ASN A 78 0.40 11.31 8.20
CA ASN A 78 1.28 11.87 9.24
C ASN A 78 2.38 12.79 8.71
N VAL A 79 2.72 12.69 7.40
CA VAL A 79 3.78 13.52 6.76
C VAL A 79 3.26 14.42 5.63
N ARG A 80 1.97 14.34 5.26
CA ARG A 80 1.42 15.09 4.12
C ARG A 80 1.61 16.61 4.22
N HIS A 81 1.63 17.15 5.42
CA HIS A 81 1.82 18.58 5.66
C HIS A 81 3.22 19.07 5.26
N THR A 82 4.24 18.19 5.25
CA THR A 82 5.62 18.56 4.92
C THR A 82 5.79 19.08 3.50
N LEU A 83 4.97 18.61 2.55
CA LEU A 83 5.00 19.08 1.17
C LEU A 83 4.64 20.57 1.05
N LYS A 84 3.70 21.04 1.89
CA LYS A 84 3.33 22.47 1.94
C LYS A 84 4.29 23.29 2.78
N ALA A 85 4.86 22.70 3.81
CA ALA A 85 5.82 23.35 4.70
C ALA A 85 7.22 23.52 4.06
N GLY A 86 7.51 22.77 2.97
CA GLY A 86 8.79 22.84 2.25
C GLY A 86 9.89 21.92 2.81
N ASN A 87 9.59 21.16 3.86
CA ASN A 87 10.50 20.15 4.43
C ASN A 87 10.17 18.72 4.02
N GLY A 88 9.43 18.54 2.93
CA GLY A 88 9.09 17.25 2.36
C GLY A 88 9.13 17.23 0.84
N SER A 89 9.46 16.07 0.30
CA SER A 89 9.49 15.74 -1.12
C SER A 89 8.71 14.46 -1.38
N TYR A 90 8.28 14.27 -2.62
CA TYR A 90 7.69 13.04 -3.09
C TYR A 90 8.51 12.50 -4.27
N THR A 91 8.98 11.28 -4.16
CA THR A 91 9.63 10.56 -5.24
C THR A 91 8.64 9.55 -5.82
N PRO A 92 8.00 9.84 -6.97
CA PRO A 92 7.05 8.92 -7.59
C PRO A 92 7.74 7.68 -8.09
N VAL A 93 7.24 6.51 -7.67
CA VAL A 93 7.77 5.20 -8.05
C VAL A 93 6.66 4.15 -7.89
N PHE A 94 6.64 3.13 -8.76
CA PHE A 94 5.80 1.96 -8.53
C PHE A 94 6.36 1.14 -7.36
N LEU A 95 5.47 0.55 -6.57
CA LEU A 95 5.94 -0.21 -5.41
C LEU A 95 6.77 -1.43 -5.81
N SER A 96 6.49 -2.03 -6.97
CA SER A 96 7.34 -3.09 -7.57
C SER A 96 8.76 -2.65 -7.84
N GLU A 97 8.99 -1.36 -8.12
CA GLU A 97 10.28 -0.79 -8.52
C GLU A 97 11.03 -0.14 -7.36
N LEU A 98 10.37 0.17 -6.25
CA LEU A 98 11.01 0.82 -5.10
C LEU A 98 12.27 0.07 -4.61
N PRO A 99 12.29 -1.27 -4.44
CA PRO A 99 13.52 -1.99 -4.09
C PRO A 99 14.66 -1.81 -5.09
N LEU A 100 14.35 -1.52 -6.36
CA LEU A 100 15.37 -1.32 -7.39
C LEU A 100 16.10 0.01 -7.25
N LEU A 101 15.47 1.03 -6.65
CA LEU A 101 16.13 2.31 -6.37
C LEU A 101 17.32 2.11 -5.43
N PHE A 102 17.18 1.24 -4.44
CA PHE A 102 18.26 0.87 -3.51
C PHE A 102 19.25 -0.10 -4.17
N LYS A 103 18.79 -1.22 -4.73
CA LYS A 103 19.65 -2.25 -5.34
C LYS A 103 20.53 -1.74 -6.47
N ARG A 104 20.10 -0.69 -7.18
CA ARG A 104 20.85 -0.08 -8.29
C ARG A 104 21.65 1.15 -7.85
N ASN A 105 21.68 1.46 -6.56
CA ASN A 105 22.35 2.63 -6.00
C ASN A 105 21.88 3.95 -6.68
N ILE A 106 20.58 4.03 -7.03
CA ILE A 106 19.96 5.29 -7.46
C ILE A 106 19.72 6.19 -6.25
N ILE A 107 19.36 5.57 -5.12
CA ILE A 107 19.25 6.18 -3.80
C ILE A 107 20.15 5.36 -2.88
N ASP A 108 21.29 5.95 -2.49
CA ASP A 108 22.18 5.34 -1.51
C ASP A 108 21.68 5.64 -0.09
N LEU A 109 21.82 4.68 0.81
CA LEU A 109 21.40 4.80 2.20
C LEU A 109 22.61 4.75 3.14
N ASP A 110 22.68 5.70 4.06
CA ASP A 110 23.67 5.65 5.15
C ASP A 110 23.18 4.73 6.27
N VAL A 111 21.89 4.80 6.60
CA VAL A 111 21.32 4.05 7.72
C VAL A 111 19.94 3.49 7.35
N ALA A 112 19.72 2.21 7.67
CA ALA A 112 18.40 1.60 7.68
C ALA A 112 17.93 1.39 9.13
N LEU A 113 16.81 2.00 9.51
CA LEU A 113 16.12 1.78 10.77
C LEU A 113 15.04 0.73 10.53
N ILE A 114 15.21 -0.45 11.12
CA ILE A 114 14.29 -1.58 10.94
C ILE A 114 13.71 -2.04 12.27
N HIS A 115 12.61 -2.79 12.20
CA HIS A 115 11.88 -3.33 13.35
C HIS A 115 11.66 -4.84 13.13
N VAL A 116 12.18 -5.64 14.04
CA VAL A 116 12.24 -7.08 13.87
C VAL A 116 11.70 -7.82 15.09
N SER A 117 11.32 -9.09 14.89
CA SER A 117 11.03 -10.02 15.98
C SER A 117 12.29 -10.39 16.77
N VAL A 118 12.10 -10.94 17.94
CA VAL A 118 13.20 -11.55 18.71
C VAL A 118 13.88 -12.63 17.86
N PRO A 119 15.22 -12.71 17.84
CA PRO A 119 15.94 -13.78 17.14
C PRO A 119 15.58 -15.15 17.69
N ASP A 120 15.44 -16.12 16.80
CA ASP A 120 15.29 -17.52 17.19
C ASP A 120 16.62 -18.13 17.67
N ARG A 121 16.58 -19.41 18.07
CA ARG A 121 17.78 -20.16 18.55
C ARG A 121 18.90 -20.27 17.51
N HIS A 122 18.63 -19.97 16.25
CA HIS A 122 19.58 -20.02 15.14
C HIS A 122 20.04 -18.61 14.72
N GLY A 123 19.57 -17.56 15.40
CA GLY A 123 19.93 -16.17 15.11
C GLY A 123 19.11 -15.50 14.02
N TYR A 124 17.96 -16.06 13.65
CA TYR A 124 17.09 -15.44 12.63
C TYR A 124 15.96 -14.63 13.24
N CYS A 125 15.84 -13.39 12.78
CA CYS A 125 14.73 -12.47 13.05
C CYS A 125 13.73 -12.47 11.89
N SER A 126 12.48 -12.12 12.16
CA SER A 126 11.50 -11.76 11.14
C SER A 126 11.38 -10.24 11.03
N LEU A 127 11.30 -9.71 9.82
CA LEU A 127 10.89 -8.32 9.55
C LEU A 127 9.40 -8.06 9.91
N GLY A 128 8.73 -9.10 10.42
CA GLY A 128 7.39 -9.01 10.97
C GLY A 128 6.36 -8.62 9.93
N VAL A 129 5.62 -7.56 10.23
CA VAL A 129 4.42 -7.16 9.48
C VAL A 129 4.69 -6.31 8.23
N SER A 130 5.95 -6.03 7.88
CA SER A 130 6.29 -5.27 6.66
C SER A 130 7.66 -5.66 6.11
N VAL A 131 7.68 -6.16 4.85
CA VAL A 131 8.91 -6.62 4.16
C VAL A 131 9.25 -5.70 2.98
N GLU A 132 8.27 -5.21 2.27
CA GLU A 132 8.22 -4.36 1.07
C GLU A 132 9.60 -4.07 0.41
N ALA A 133 10.26 -2.94 0.72
CA ALA A 133 11.59 -2.58 0.22
C ALA A 133 12.71 -2.78 1.26
N THR A 134 12.36 -3.25 2.48
CA THR A 134 13.26 -3.29 3.63
C THR A 134 14.49 -4.18 3.38
N LEU A 135 14.33 -5.34 2.71
CA LEU A 135 15.47 -6.18 2.35
C LEU A 135 16.47 -5.44 1.45
N ALA A 136 15.98 -4.69 0.46
CA ALA A 136 16.85 -3.91 -0.42
C ALA A 136 17.50 -2.72 0.30
N ALA A 137 16.81 -2.16 1.31
CA ALA A 137 17.38 -1.12 2.15
C ALA A 137 18.48 -1.66 3.07
N ILE A 138 18.31 -2.87 3.64
CA ILE A 138 19.34 -3.57 4.42
C ILE A 138 20.58 -3.83 3.56
N ASP A 139 20.40 -4.37 2.35
CA ASP A 139 21.50 -4.67 1.42
C ASP A 139 22.28 -3.41 0.99
N ASN A 140 21.65 -2.24 0.96
CA ASN A 140 22.22 -0.99 0.46
C ASN A 140 22.81 -0.10 1.56
N ALA A 141 22.24 -0.13 2.79
CA ALA A 141 22.63 0.78 3.86
C ALA A 141 24.03 0.49 4.40
N THR A 142 24.76 1.55 4.75
CA THR A 142 26.07 1.42 5.42
C THR A 142 25.93 0.89 6.84
N HIS A 143 24.82 1.23 7.53
CA HIS A 143 24.51 0.76 8.88
C HIS A 143 23.07 0.30 8.96
N VAL A 144 22.85 -0.86 9.56
CA VAL A 144 21.52 -1.42 9.85
C VAL A 144 21.30 -1.41 11.36
N ILE A 145 20.30 -0.65 11.81
CA ILE A 145 19.90 -0.58 13.22
C ILE A 145 18.55 -1.23 13.38
N ALA A 146 18.48 -2.28 14.21
CA ALA A 146 17.24 -3.01 14.46
C ALA A 146 16.66 -2.69 15.85
N GLN A 147 15.40 -2.25 15.86
CA GLN A 147 14.53 -2.32 17.02
C GLN A 147 14.02 -3.75 17.15
N VAL A 148 14.50 -4.49 18.15
CA VAL A 148 14.09 -5.87 18.42
C VAL A 148 12.94 -5.86 19.40
N ASN A 149 11.75 -6.27 18.96
CA ASN A 149 10.52 -6.14 19.73
C ASN A 149 9.90 -7.50 20.05
N THR A 150 9.65 -7.74 21.33
CA THR A 150 8.98 -8.97 21.80
C THR A 150 7.55 -9.10 21.28
N GLN A 151 6.91 -7.98 20.88
CA GLN A 151 5.55 -7.95 20.33
C GLN A 151 5.49 -8.00 18.79
N MET A 152 6.64 -8.01 18.09
CA MET A 152 6.66 -8.18 16.63
C MET A 152 6.40 -9.65 16.29
N PRO A 153 5.33 -9.97 15.54
CA PRO A 153 5.05 -11.35 15.13
C PRO A 153 6.15 -11.90 14.23
N ARG A 154 6.42 -13.19 14.39
CA ARG A 154 7.31 -13.93 13.51
C ARG A 154 6.54 -14.38 12.27
N THR A 155 6.63 -13.63 11.20
CA THR A 155 6.02 -13.98 9.91
C THR A 155 6.98 -14.81 9.05
N HIS A 156 6.42 -15.62 8.15
CA HIS A 156 7.16 -16.50 7.25
C HIS A 156 7.36 -15.87 5.85
N GLY A 157 8.32 -16.40 5.10
CA GLY A 157 8.63 -15.97 3.74
C GLY A 157 10.01 -15.33 3.62
N ALA A 158 10.15 -14.34 2.75
CA ALA A 158 11.44 -13.72 2.47
C ALA A 158 11.91 -12.72 3.55
N GLY A 159 11.04 -12.33 4.48
CA GLY A 159 11.37 -11.36 5.54
C GLY A 159 12.15 -11.95 6.73
N ILE A 160 12.78 -13.11 6.59
CA ILE A 160 13.63 -13.72 7.63
C ILE A 160 15.08 -13.33 7.35
N ILE A 161 15.70 -12.61 8.30
CA ILE A 161 17.10 -12.15 8.23
C ILE A 161 17.91 -12.68 9.39
N HIS A 162 19.20 -12.89 9.19
CA HIS A 162 20.10 -13.33 10.26
C HIS A 162 20.68 -12.14 11.02
N VAL A 163 20.98 -12.31 12.32
CA VAL A 163 21.55 -11.24 13.15
C VAL A 163 22.88 -10.67 12.62
N SER A 164 23.59 -11.39 11.74
CA SER A 164 24.81 -10.89 11.10
C SER A 164 24.57 -9.79 10.04
N GLU A 165 23.32 -9.58 9.65
CA GLU A 165 22.91 -8.51 8.73
C GLU A 165 22.54 -7.22 9.48
N ILE A 166 22.66 -7.21 10.80
CA ILE A 166 22.30 -6.11 11.67
C ILE A 166 23.54 -5.65 12.44
N ASP A 167 23.87 -4.37 12.38
CA ASP A 167 25.05 -3.80 13.04
C ASP A 167 24.76 -3.43 14.50
N ILE A 168 23.57 -2.88 14.77
CA ILE A 168 23.21 -2.35 16.09
C ILE A 168 21.82 -2.81 16.48
N PHE A 169 21.67 -3.28 17.73
CA PHE A 169 20.42 -3.81 18.28
C PHE A 169 19.92 -2.95 19.42
N VAL A 170 18.61 -2.69 19.43
CA VAL A 170 17.90 -1.99 20.50
C VAL A 170 16.70 -2.85 20.90
N ASP A 171 16.69 -3.39 22.11
CA ASP A 171 15.58 -4.19 22.62
C ASP A 171 14.43 -3.28 23.07
N CYS A 172 13.20 -3.69 22.78
CA CYS A 172 12.00 -3.05 23.27
C CYS A 172 10.84 -4.04 23.46
N ASP A 173 9.81 -3.58 24.14
CA ASP A 173 8.53 -4.29 24.35
C ASP A 173 7.38 -3.30 24.14
N GLU A 174 7.14 -2.95 22.87
CA GLU A 174 6.17 -1.93 22.49
C GLU A 174 5.08 -2.52 21.58
N PRO A 175 3.80 -2.15 21.79
CA PRO A 175 2.73 -2.58 20.92
C PRO A 175 2.91 -2.01 19.50
N LEU A 176 2.58 -2.82 18.48
CA LEU A 176 2.54 -2.33 17.11
C LEU A 176 1.37 -1.36 16.92
N PRO A 177 1.52 -0.38 16.02
CA PRO A 177 0.39 0.47 15.60
C PRO A 177 -0.79 -0.38 15.13
N VAL A 178 -2.00 -0.05 15.60
CA VAL A 178 -3.22 -0.74 15.23
C VAL A 178 -4.09 0.10 14.32
N HIS A 179 -4.69 -0.56 13.33
CA HIS A 179 -5.65 0.03 12.41
C HIS A 179 -6.98 -0.72 12.54
N ASN A 180 -7.92 -0.13 13.26
CA ASN A 180 -9.21 -0.76 13.49
C ASN A 180 -10.11 -0.59 12.24
N MET A 181 -10.82 -1.66 11.89
CA MET A 181 -11.82 -1.61 10.84
C MET A 181 -12.98 -0.69 11.25
N THR A 182 -13.45 0.11 10.31
CA THR A 182 -14.67 0.90 10.45
C THR A 182 -15.82 0.23 9.69
N GLN A 183 -17.05 0.51 10.11
CA GLN A 183 -18.23 -0.02 9.40
C GLN A 183 -18.42 0.72 8.07
N PRO A 184 -18.69 -0.01 6.98
CA PRO A 184 -19.00 0.60 5.69
C PRO A 184 -20.27 1.46 5.80
N THR A 185 -20.28 2.57 5.07
CA THR A 185 -21.50 3.34 4.80
C THR A 185 -22.41 2.56 3.84
N GLU A 186 -23.68 2.95 3.73
CA GLU A 186 -24.62 2.35 2.78
C GLU A 186 -24.08 2.40 1.31
N ILE A 187 -23.49 3.53 0.91
CA ILE A 187 -22.86 3.69 -0.41
C ILE A 187 -21.72 2.69 -0.61
N GLU A 188 -20.81 2.59 0.36
CA GLU A 188 -19.68 1.65 0.29
C GLU A 188 -20.13 0.19 0.30
N ASP A 189 -21.25 -0.09 0.98
CA ASP A 189 -21.86 -1.39 1.04
C ASP A 189 -22.47 -1.81 -0.32
N ILE A 190 -23.16 -0.89 -1.00
CA ILE A 190 -23.69 -1.10 -2.37
C ILE A 190 -22.54 -1.35 -3.35
N ILE A 191 -21.48 -0.54 -3.30
CA ILE A 191 -20.27 -0.73 -4.12
C ILE A 191 -19.66 -2.11 -3.84
N GLY A 192 -19.52 -2.49 -2.58
CA GLY A 192 -19.03 -3.80 -2.17
C GLY A 192 -19.84 -4.96 -2.75
N SER A 193 -21.18 -4.79 -2.81
CA SER A 193 -22.09 -5.76 -3.43
C SER A 193 -21.85 -5.91 -4.95
N HIS A 194 -21.67 -4.80 -5.65
CA HIS A 194 -21.38 -4.82 -7.09
C HIS A 194 -20.03 -5.49 -7.38
N VAL A 195 -18.99 -5.18 -6.58
CA VAL A 195 -17.67 -5.80 -6.73
C VAL A 195 -17.73 -7.30 -6.45
N ALA A 196 -18.36 -7.71 -5.34
CA ALA A 196 -18.49 -9.13 -4.96
C ALA A 196 -19.21 -9.95 -6.03
N GLY A 197 -20.21 -9.36 -6.71
CA GLY A 197 -20.92 -9.99 -7.83
C GLY A 197 -20.06 -10.29 -9.06
N LEU A 198 -18.86 -9.70 -9.17
CA LEU A 198 -17.89 -9.99 -10.24
C LEU A 198 -16.86 -11.05 -9.85
N ILE A 199 -16.75 -11.38 -8.57
CA ILE A 199 -15.79 -12.37 -8.07
C ILE A 199 -16.37 -13.77 -8.27
N GLU A 200 -15.61 -14.64 -8.87
CA GLU A 200 -15.98 -16.04 -9.12
C GLU A 200 -15.25 -16.95 -8.13
N ASP A 201 -15.77 -18.14 -7.91
CA ASP A 201 -15.01 -19.20 -7.21
C ASP A 201 -13.65 -19.40 -7.87
N ARG A 202 -12.64 -19.67 -7.04
CA ARG A 202 -11.24 -19.86 -7.45
C ARG A 202 -10.55 -18.59 -7.97
N SER A 203 -11.16 -17.41 -7.78
CA SER A 203 -10.47 -16.13 -8.05
C SER A 203 -9.33 -15.92 -7.07
N THR A 204 -8.26 -15.26 -7.53
CA THR A 204 -7.19 -14.75 -6.66
C THR A 204 -7.41 -13.26 -6.47
N LEU A 205 -7.40 -12.79 -5.21
CA LEU A 205 -7.80 -11.45 -4.84
C LEU A 205 -6.58 -10.59 -4.50
N GLN A 206 -6.59 -9.34 -4.98
CA GLN A 206 -5.85 -8.21 -4.42
C GLN A 206 -6.83 -7.15 -3.99
N MET A 207 -6.65 -6.64 -2.80
CA MET A 207 -7.43 -5.52 -2.29
C MET A 207 -6.62 -4.73 -1.27
N GLY A 208 -6.93 -3.43 -1.17
CA GLY A 208 -6.38 -2.57 -0.13
C GLY A 208 -7.12 -2.72 1.20
N ILE A 209 -6.90 -1.75 2.06
CA ILE A 209 -7.66 -1.53 3.30
C ILE A 209 -8.74 -0.47 3.06
N GLY A 210 -9.72 -0.43 3.95
CA GLY A 210 -10.81 0.54 3.96
C GLY A 210 -12.18 -0.09 3.81
N ASN A 211 -13.20 0.75 3.79
CA ASN A 211 -14.58 0.30 3.91
C ASN A 211 -15.07 -0.49 2.69
N ILE A 212 -14.70 -0.10 1.46
CA ILE A 212 -15.10 -0.84 0.25
C ILE A 212 -14.50 -2.24 0.25
N PRO A 213 -13.18 -2.46 0.44
CA PRO A 213 -12.61 -3.80 0.62
C PRO A 213 -13.30 -4.60 1.73
N ASN A 214 -13.58 -4.00 2.88
CA ASN A 214 -14.27 -4.68 3.98
C ASN A 214 -15.69 -5.10 3.58
N ALA A 215 -16.44 -4.24 2.87
CA ALA A 215 -17.78 -4.54 2.35
C ALA A 215 -17.76 -5.66 1.32
N VAL A 216 -16.71 -5.76 0.49
CA VAL A 216 -16.50 -6.88 -0.45
C VAL A 216 -16.27 -8.17 0.34
N LEU A 217 -15.28 -8.19 1.25
CA LEU A 217 -14.92 -9.40 2.02
C LEU A 217 -16.13 -9.98 2.79
N ALA A 218 -16.94 -9.11 3.40
CA ALA A 218 -18.14 -9.54 4.12
C ALA A 218 -19.16 -10.32 3.25
N ARG A 219 -19.10 -10.17 1.92
CA ARG A 219 -19.99 -10.84 0.97
C ARG A 219 -19.43 -12.11 0.33
N LEU A 220 -18.16 -12.43 0.61
CA LEU A 220 -17.49 -13.58 0.00
C LEU A 220 -17.68 -14.89 0.77
N THR A 221 -18.46 -14.91 1.84
CA THR A 221 -18.59 -16.06 2.76
C THR A 221 -19.11 -17.35 2.09
N ASN A 222 -19.79 -17.26 0.96
CA ASN A 222 -20.28 -18.41 0.20
C ASN A 222 -19.41 -18.81 -1.00
N HIS A 223 -18.32 -18.05 -1.25
CA HIS A 223 -17.36 -18.39 -2.30
C HIS A 223 -16.50 -19.58 -1.89
N LYS A 224 -15.84 -20.20 -2.87
CA LYS A 224 -15.01 -21.39 -2.67
C LYS A 224 -13.65 -21.20 -3.30
N ASP A 225 -12.64 -21.69 -2.57
CA ASP A 225 -11.27 -21.84 -3.08
C ASP A 225 -10.65 -20.53 -3.58
N LEU A 226 -10.94 -19.42 -2.92
CA LEU A 226 -10.32 -18.15 -3.26
C LEU A 226 -8.82 -18.15 -2.91
N GLY A 227 -8.03 -17.42 -3.67
CA GLY A 227 -6.62 -17.11 -3.38
C GLY A 227 -6.46 -15.68 -2.87
N LEU A 228 -5.35 -15.43 -2.17
CA LEU A 228 -4.92 -14.08 -1.80
C LEU A 228 -3.50 -13.86 -2.34
N HIS A 229 -3.33 -12.82 -3.16
CA HIS A 229 -2.07 -12.31 -3.65
C HIS A 229 -2.22 -10.79 -3.71
N THR A 230 -1.74 -10.13 -2.70
CA THR A 230 -2.05 -8.71 -2.47
C THR A 230 -0.83 -7.98 -1.93
N GLU A 231 -0.75 -6.68 -2.16
CA GLU A 231 0.25 -5.81 -1.54
C GLU A 231 0.08 -5.83 -0.02
N MET A 232 -1.16 -5.67 0.43
CA MET A 232 -1.50 -5.64 1.85
C MET A 232 -2.83 -6.31 2.13
N PHE A 233 -3.05 -6.70 3.37
CA PHE A 233 -4.38 -7.05 3.86
C PHE A 233 -4.58 -6.69 5.34
N SER A 234 -5.83 -6.72 5.79
CA SER A 234 -6.26 -6.43 7.16
C SER A 234 -7.13 -7.55 7.73
N ASP A 235 -7.69 -7.36 8.91
CA ASP A 235 -8.50 -8.34 9.65
C ASP A 235 -9.62 -9.01 8.84
N GLY A 236 -10.19 -8.31 7.84
CA GLY A 236 -11.33 -8.79 7.08
C GLY A 236 -11.12 -10.11 6.35
N VAL A 237 -9.87 -10.55 6.12
CA VAL A 237 -9.56 -11.83 5.47
C VAL A 237 -9.51 -13.01 6.44
N ILE A 238 -9.34 -12.76 7.75
CA ILE A 238 -9.09 -13.81 8.75
C ILE A 238 -10.25 -14.83 8.78
N ASP A 239 -11.48 -14.34 8.86
CA ASP A 239 -12.65 -15.22 8.95
C ASP A 239 -12.85 -16.02 7.65
N LEU A 240 -12.53 -15.46 6.49
CA LEU A 240 -12.59 -16.17 5.21
C LEU A 240 -11.53 -17.28 5.12
N ILE A 241 -10.33 -17.06 5.71
CA ILE A 241 -9.28 -18.08 5.79
C ILE A 241 -9.69 -19.18 6.78
N LEU A 242 -10.17 -18.81 7.97
CA LEU A 242 -10.59 -19.78 9.00
C LEU A 242 -11.76 -20.66 8.55
N ASN A 243 -12.63 -20.13 7.68
CA ASN A 243 -13.76 -20.88 7.11
C ASN A 243 -13.43 -21.55 5.74
N ASP A 244 -12.14 -21.67 5.40
CA ASP A 244 -11.64 -22.30 4.18
C ASP A 244 -12.17 -21.68 2.86
N VAL A 245 -12.69 -20.46 2.91
CA VAL A 245 -13.09 -19.69 1.72
C VAL A 245 -11.87 -19.22 0.96
N ILE A 246 -10.84 -18.73 1.69
CA ILE A 246 -9.53 -18.37 1.14
C ILE A 246 -8.52 -19.43 1.57
N ASN A 247 -8.13 -20.31 0.65
CA ASN A 247 -7.17 -21.39 0.89
C ASN A 247 -6.01 -21.42 -0.10
N GLY A 248 -6.09 -20.61 -1.18
CA GLY A 248 -5.01 -20.48 -2.17
C GLY A 248 -4.80 -21.73 -3.05
N ASN A 249 -5.68 -22.72 -3.01
CA ASN A 249 -5.50 -24.01 -3.70
C ASN A 249 -5.45 -23.89 -5.23
N TYR A 250 -6.04 -22.84 -5.80
CA TYR A 250 -6.11 -22.63 -7.24
C TYR A 250 -5.23 -21.46 -7.74
N LYS A 251 -4.38 -20.92 -6.87
CA LYS A 251 -3.37 -19.94 -7.31
C LYS A 251 -2.39 -20.53 -8.31
N GLY A 252 -1.92 -19.73 -9.24
CA GLY A 252 -0.88 -20.12 -10.21
C GLY A 252 0.50 -20.12 -9.57
N VAL A 253 0.76 -19.19 -8.65
CA VAL A 253 2.02 -19.05 -7.90
C VAL A 253 1.76 -19.06 -6.40
N ASN A 254 2.74 -19.46 -5.58
CA ASN A 254 2.64 -19.59 -4.11
C ASN A 254 1.34 -20.32 -3.69
N ARG A 255 1.08 -21.45 -4.35
CA ARG A 255 -0.13 -22.26 -4.15
C ARG A 255 -0.26 -22.72 -2.71
N GLY A 256 -1.48 -22.64 -2.15
CA GLY A 256 -1.74 -22.98 -0.76
C GLY A 256 -1.18 -21.95 0.24
N ARG A 257 -0.91 -20.73 -0.20
CA ARG A 257 -0.42 -19.61 0.60
C ARG A 257 -1.19 -18.34 0.30
N ALA A 258 -1.38 -17.52 1.32
CA ALA A 258 -1.76 -16.11 1.17
C ALA A 258 -0.48 -15.28 1.07
N LEU A 259 -0.29 -14.59 -0.07
CA LEU A 259 0.91 -13.80 -0.35
C LEU A 259 0.65 -12.32 -0.11
N THR A 260 1.57 -11.66 0.61
CA THR A 260 1.51 -10.22 0.87
C THR A 260 2.89 -9.62 1.07
N THR A 261 3.00 -8.28 1.08
CA THR A 261 4.25 -7.58 1.39
C THR A 261 4.20 -6.82 2.70
N PHE A 262 3.04 -6.37 3.15
CA PHE A 262 2.84 -5.83 4.50
C PHE A 262 1.41 -6.02 5.01
N LEU A 263 1.22 -5.80 6.30
CA LEU A 263 -0.03 -6.02 7.03
C LEU A 263 -0.36 -4.78 7.88
N MET A 264 -1.63 -4.40 7.93
CA MET A 264 -2.12 -3.37 8.85
C MET A 264 -3.49 -3.76 9.36
N GLY A 265 -3.63 -3.88 10.67
CA GLY A 265 -4.89 -4.28 11.28
C GLY A 265 -4.90 -4.16 12.79
N SER A 266 -5.76 -4.92 13.42
CA SER A 266 -5.86 -5.00 14.87
C SER A 266 -4.83 -5.97 15.45
N LYS A 267 -4.75 -6.02 16.78
CA LYS A 267 -3.96 -7.05 17.47
C LYS A 267 -4.35 -8.47 17.04
N ARG A 268 -5.64 -8.71 16.73
CA ARG A 268 -6.12 -10.03 16.24
C ARG A 268 -5.38 -10.45 14.98
N LEU A 269 -5.15 -9.50 14.05
CA LEU A 269 -4.39 -9.79 12.83
C LEU A 269 -2.95 -10.17 13.15
N TYR A 270 -2.30 -9.41 14.02
CA TYR A 270 -0.90 -9.65 14.38
C TYR A 270 -0.72 -10.98 15.11
N ASP A 271 -1.64 -11.31 16.02
CA ASP A 271 -1.65 -12.62 16.69
C ASP A 271 -1.93 -13.77 15.70
N TYR A 272 -2.75 -13.54 14.67
CA TYR A 272 -3.09 -14.56 13.68
C TYR A 272 -1.93 -14.88 12.73
N VAL A 273 -1.11 -13.88 12.39
CA VAL A 273 0.01 -14.08 11.45
C VAL A 273 1.29 -14.57 12.15
N ASP A 274 1.34 -14.51 13.49
CA ASP A 274 2.48 -14.98 14.25
C ASP A 274 2.68 -16.49 14.07
N ASP A 275 3.87 -16.85 13.63
CA ASP A 275 4.29 -18.23 13.30
C ASP A 275 3.30 -19.00 12.39
N ASN A 276 2.57 -18.29 11.53
CA ASN A 276 1.58 -18.87 10.62
C ASN A 276 2.16 -19.09 9.22
N PRO A 277 2.53 -20.33 8.84
CA PRO A 277 3.14 -20.61 7.55
C PRO A 277 2.18 -20.48 6.36
N PHE A 278 0.88 -20.33 6.57
CA PHE A 278 -0.07 -20.03 5.50
C PHE A 278 0.14 -18.62 4.92
N ILE A 279 0.63 -17.69 5.74
CA ILE A 279 0.92 -16.31 5.35
C ILE A 279 2.37 -16.22 4.86
N GLU A 280 2.55 -15.87 3.60
CA GLU A 280 3.87 -15.72 2.99
C GLU A 280 4.16 -14.25 2.73
N MET A 281 5.16 -13.71 3.43
CA MET A 281 5.63 -12.32 3.27
C MET A 281 6.74 -12.26 2.23
N ARG A 282 6.62 -11.38 1.25
CA ARG A 282 7.61 -11.16 0.20
C ARG A 282 7.93 -9.69 0.01
N ALA A 283 9.10 -9.38 -0.52
CA ALA A 283 9.43 -8.03 -0.97
C ALA A 283 8.53 -7.58 -2.13
N SER A 284 8.31 -6.28 -2.24
CA SER A 284 7.37 -5.71 -3.22
C SER A 284 7.78 -5.98 -4.67
N ASN A 285 9.07 -6.10 -4.97
CA ASN A 285 9.56 -6.46 -6.31
C ASN A 285 9.23 -7.92 -6.71
N TYR A 286 8.64 -8.72 -5.81
CA TYR A 286 8.06 -10.02 -6.12
C TYR A 286 6.53 -9.95 -6.04
N THR A 287 5.98 -9.47 -4.94
CA THR A 287 4.53 -9.42 -4.70
C THR A 287 3.81 -8.57 -5.75
N ASN A 288 4.42 -7.45 -6.12
CA ASN A 288 3.87 -6.49 -7.09
C ASN A 288 4.39 -6.70 -8.52
N ASP A 289 5.19 -7.73 -8.77
CA ASP A 289 5.69 -8.02 -10.11
C ASP A 289 4.53 -8.44 -11.03
N VAL A 290 4.34 -7.72 -12.13
CA VAL A 290 3.27 -7.96 -13.11
C VAL A 290 3.33 -9.38 -13.69
N ASP A 291 4.55 -9.90 -13.92
CA ASP A 291 4.74 -11.24 -14.48
C ASP A 291 4.41 -12.34 -13.47
N ILE A 292 4.57 -12.06 -12.19
CA ILE A 292 4.13 -12.95 -11.09
C ILE A 292 2.61 -12.86 -10.90
N ILE A 293 2.05 -11.65 -10.81
CA ILE A 293 0.62 -11.41 -10.58
C ILE A 293 -0.23 -12.10 -11.66
N LYS A 294 0.12 -11.91 -12.95
CA LYS A 294 -0.66 -12.44 -14.09
C LYS A 294 -0.72 -13.97 -14.16
N GLN A 295 0.18 -14.68 -13.47
CA GLN A 295 0.19 -16.15 -13.41
C GLN A 295 -0.95 -16.73 -12.56
N ASN A 296 -1.59 -15.88 -11.72
CA ASN A 296 -2.78 -16.31 -10.97
C ASN A 296 -4.00 -16.19 -11.89
N PRO A 297 -4.68 -17.30 -12.23
CA PRO A 297 -5.90 -17.23 -13.03
C PRO A 297 -7.02 -16.51 -12.27
N LYS A 298 -7.91 -15.85 -12.98
CA LYS A 298 -9.00 -15.03 -12.42
C LYS A 298 -8.50 -14.04 -11.37
N MET A 299 -7.37 -13.38 -11.62
CA MET A 299 -6.85 -12.36 -10.73
C MET A 299 -7.80 -11.16 -10.69
N VAL A 300 -8.32 -10.82 -9.53
CA VAL A 300 -9.19 -9.67 -9.30
C VAL A 300 -8.45 -8.63 -8.51
N ALA A 301 -8.11 -7.52 -9.15
CA ALA A 301 -7.48 -6.37 -8.51
C ALA A 301 -8.53 -5.30 -8.22
N ILE A 302 -8.68 -4.95 -6.94
CA ILE A 302 -9.67 -3.99 -6.46
C ILE A 302 -8.94 -2.78 -5.88
N ASN A 303 -9.01 -1.67 -6.58
CA ASN A 303 -8.36 -0.43 -6.21
C ASN A 303 -9.37 0.73 -6.20
N SER A 304 -8.99 1.85 -5.60
CA SER A 304 -9.83 3.04 -5.53
C SER A 304 -9.20 4.21 -6.29
N ALA A 305 -9.96 5.30 -6.43
CA ALA A 305 -9.52 6.51 -7.11
C ALA A 305 -10.01 7.77 -6.38
N ILE A 306 -9.33 8.88 -6.63
CA ILE A 306 -9.80 10.22 -6.27
C ILE A 306 -10.85 10.67 -7.30
N GLU A 307 -10.54 10.50 -8.59
CA GLU A 307 -11.46 10.79 -9.69
C GLU A 307 -11.13 9.94 -10.92
N VAL A 308 -12.14 9.72 -11.78
CA VAL A 308 -12.04 9.00 -13.06
C VAL A 308 -12.67 9.86 -14.14
N ASP A 309 -11.97 10.10 -15.26
CA ASP A 309 -12.56 10.80 -16.39
C ASP A 309 -13.42 9.87 -17.26
N VAL A 310 -14.31 10.47 -18.06
CA VAL A 310 -15.25 9.68 -18.90
C VAL A 310 -14.59 8.88 -20.01
N THR A 311 -13.28 9.00 -20.21
CA THR A 311 -12.50 8.16 -21.13
C THR A 311 -11.89 6.95 -20.43
N GLY A 312 -11.87 6.95 -19.07
CA GLY A 312 -11.34 5.90 -18.22
C GLY A 312 -9.94 6.15 -17.67
N GLN A 313 -9.41 7.39 -17.73
CA GLN A 313 -8.19 7.75 -17.01
C GLN A 313 -8.49 7.88 -15.52
N VAL A 314 -7.58 7.39 -14.68
CA VAL A 314 -7.74 7.34 -13.22
C VAL A 314 -6.67 8.17 -12.53
N CYS A 315 -7.09 9.11 -11.70
CA CYS A 315 -6.24 9.79 -10.73
C CYS A 315 -6.48 9.19 -9.35
N ALA A 316 -5.40 8.77 -8.67
CA ALA A 316 -5.46 8.19 -7.34
C ALA A 316 -4.45 8.79 -6.34
N ASP A 317 -3.46 9.56 -6.80
CA ASP A 317 -2.34 10.07 -6.01
C ASP A 317 -2.42 11.58 -5.71
N SER A 318 -3.23 12.33 -6.46
CA SER A 318 -3.24 13.79 -6.39
C SER A 318 -4.64 14.40 -6.50
N ILE A 319 -4.81 15.62 -5.99
CA ILE A 319 -6.01 16.45 -6.15
C ILE A 319 -5.60 17.67 -6.98
N GLY A 320 -5.82 17.60 -8.31
CA GLY A 320 -5.18 18.52 -9.22
C GLY A 320 -3.66 18.42 -9.10
N ALA A 321 -2.97 19.54 -9.02
CA ALA A 321 -1.51 19.59 -8.86
C ALA A 321 -1.01 19.26 -7.43
N HIS A 322 -1.90 19.02 -6.47
CA HIS A 322 -1.50 18.74 -5.09
C HIS A 322 -1.35 17.24 -4.86
N MET A 323 -0.13 16.77 -4.61
CA MET A 323 0.15 15.39 -4.22
C MET A 323 -0.55 15.07 -2.91
N TYR A 324 -1.26 13.94 -2.86
CA TYR A 324 -2.10 13.52 -1.73
C TYR A 324 -1.65 12.20 -1.11
N SER A 325 -1.22 11.26 -1.93
CA SER A 325 -0.75 9.93 -1.53
C SER A 325 0.43 9.48 -2.40
N GLY A 326 0.31 8.44 -3.14
CA GLY A 326 1.31 7.92 -4.07
C GLY A 326 0.69 6.90 -5.00
N VAL A 327 1.47 6.45 -5.96
CA VAL A 327 1.03 5.42 -6.91
C VAL A 327 0.86 4.07 -6.21
N GLY A 328 1.80 3.73 -5.28
CA GLY A 328 1.82 2.42 -4.62
C GLY A 328 1.89 1.28 -5.64
N GLY A 329 1.16 0.21 -5.37
CA GLY A 329 1.05 -0.95 -6.26
C GLY A 329 -0.21 -0.98 -7.13
N GLN A 330 -1.00 0.10 -7.18
CA GLN A 330 -2.25 0.10 -7.95
C GLN A 330 -2.03 -0.30 -9.41
N MET A 331 -1.05 0.31 -10.06
CA MET A 331 -0.78 0.03 -11.48
C MET A 331 -0.22 -1.38 -11.67
N ASP A 332 0.62 -1.85 -10.77
CA ASP A 332 1.18 -3.22 -10.80
C ASP A 332 0.05 -4.26 -10.85
N PHE A 333 -0.88 -4.18 -9.89
CA PHE A 333 -2.00 -5.12 -9.78
C PHE A 333 -3.06 -4.94 -10.87
N ILE A 334 -3.40 -3.72 -11.25
CA ILE A 334 -4.30 -3.45 -12.38
C ILE A 334 -3.73 -4.06 -13.66
N ARG A 335 -2.44 -3.87 -13.92
CA ARG A 335 -1.77 -4.44 -15.10
C ARG A 335 -1.71 -5.96 -15.03
N GLY A 336 -1.30 -6.52 -13.90
CA GLY A 336 -1.24 -7.96 -13.68
C GLY A 336 -2.61 -8.64 -13.85
N ALA A 337 -3.66 -8.09 -13.24
CA ALA A 337 -5.02 -8.58 -13.38
C ALA A 337 -5.56 -8.45 -14.81
N SER A 338 -5.23 -7.36 -15.52
CA SER A 338 -5.66 -7.18 -16.91
C SER A 338 -5.05 -8.20 -17.88
N LEU A 339 -3.91 -8.80 -17.52
CA LEU A 339 -3.21 -9.81 -18.31
C LEU A 339 -3.49 -11.24 -17.84
N SER A 340 -4.07 -11.41 -16.67
CA SER A 340 -4.45 -12.71 -16.11
C SER A 340 -5.61 -13.30 -16.91
N GLU A 341 -5.60 -14.63 -17.13
CA GLU A 341 -6.73 -15.35 -17.74
C GLU A 341 -7.98 -15.24 -16.86
N GLY A 342 -9.06 -14.66 -17.40
CA GLY A 342 -10.28 -14.37 -16.64
C GLY A 342 -10.12 -13.25 -15.58
N GLY A 343 -9.03 -12.51 -15.62
CA GLY A 343 -8.73 -11.47 -14.65
C GLY A 343 -9.63 -10.24 -14.78
N LYS A 344 -9.75 -9.48 -13.68
CA LYS A 344 -10.61 -8.29 -13.58
C LYS A 344 -9.86 -7.15 -12.90
N ALA A 345 -9.58 -6.10 -13.66
CA ALA A 345 -8.95 -4.86 -13.19
C ALA A 345 -10.05 -3.86 -12.81
N ILE A 346 -10.28 -3.65 -11.52
CA ILE A 346 -11.43 -2.92 -10.96
C ILE A 346 -10.95 -1.64 -10.27
N ILE A 347 -11.60 -0.53 -10.61
CA ILE A 347 -11.55 0.73 -9.86
C ILE A 347 -12.92 0.95 -9.23
N ALA A 348 -13.00 0.98 -7.90
CA ALA A 348 -14.21 1.11 -7.13
C ALA A 348 -14.18 2.38 -6.26
N LEU A 349 -15.17 3.26 -6.41
CA LEU A 349 -15.22 4.54 -5.70
C LEU A 349 -16.66 5.03 -5.57
N PRO A 350 -17.01 5.82 -4.52
CA PRO A 350 -18.27 6.55 -4.49
C PRO A 350 -18.35 7.51 -5.68
N SER A 351 -19.54 7.66 -6.28
CA SER A 351 -19.73 8.55 -7.43
C SER A 351 -19.48 10.03 -7.14
N SER A 352 -19.59 10.43 -5.86
CA SER A 352 -19.34 11.79 -5.38
C SER A 352 -18.63 11.80 -4.02
N THR A 353 -18.05 12.95 -3.70
CA THR A 353 -17.49 13.22 -2.37
C THR A 353 -18.63 13.49 -1.35
N LYS A 354 -18.30 13.50 -0.06
CA LYS A 354 -19.24 13.90 1.00
C LYS A 354 -19.79 15.32 0.83
N SER A 355 -19.06 16.18 0.13
CA SER A 355 -19.49 17.56 -0.21
C SER A 355 -20.24 17.64 -1.55
N GLY A 356 -20.60 16.53 -2.17
CA GLY A 356 -21.40 16.48 -3.40
C GLY A 356 -20.60 16.71 -4.68
N ILE A 357 -19.28 16.74 -4.67
CA ILE A 357 -18.45 16.88 -5.88
C ILE A 357 -18.36 15.55 -6.59
N SER A 358 -18.66 15.51 -7.90
CA SER A 358 -18.56 14.30 -8.72
C SER A 358 -17.12 13.77 -8.77
N ARG A 359 -16.97 12.44 -8.67
CA ARG A 359 -15.70 11.73 -8.90
C ARG A 359 -15.61 11.09 -10.28
N ILE A 360 -16.73 11.04 -11.02
CA ILE A 360 -16.74 10.80 -12.46
C ILE A 360 -16.75 12.17 -13.12
N VAL A 361 -15.73 12.47 -13.91
CA VAL A 361 -15.49 13.82 -14.43
C VAL A 361 -15.32 13.83 -15.94
N PRO A 362 -15.64 14.92 -16.65
CA PRO A 362 -15.44 15.00 -18.12
C PRO A 362 -13.96 14.91 -18.50
N SER A 363 -13.07 15.46 -17.67
CA SER A 363 -11.62 15.41 -17.77
C SER A 363 -11.04 15.51 -16.36
N LEU A 364 -9.91 14.86 -16.10
CA LEU A 364 -9.20 14.99 -14.82
C LEU A 364 -8.86 16.46 -14.57
N LYS A 365 -8.81 16.83 -13.29
CA LYS A 365 -8.41 18.19 -12.91
C LYS A 365 -7.04 18.55 -13.49
N SER A 366 -6.86 19.82 -13.85
CA SER A 366 -5.57 20.31 -14.32
C SER A 366 -4.46 20.02 -13.30
N GLY A 367 -3.37 19.40 -13.76
CA GLY A 367 -2.23 18.99 -12.95
C GLY A 367 -2.42 17.66 -12.19
N ALA A 368 -3.57 16.98 -12.34
CA ALA A 368 -3.77 15.65 -11.75
C ALA A 368 -2.93 14.59 -12.46
N GLY A 369 -2.35 13.67 -11.67
CA GLY A 369 -1.61 12.52 -12.19
C GLY A 369 -2.55 11.46 -12.78
N VAL A 370 -2.12 10.80 -13.88
CA VAL A 370 -2.79 9.61 -14.40
C VAL A 370 -2.10 8.38 -13.83
N VAL A 371 -2.58 7.91 -12.68
CA VAL A 371 -2.01 6.72 -12.02
C VAL A 371 -2.30 5.46 -12.82
N THR A 372 -3.54 5.33 -13.33
CA THR A 372 -3.91 4.23 -14.21
C THR A 372 -4.45 4.75 -15.52
N THR A 373 -3.83 4.34 -16.63
CA THR A 373 -4.22 4.82 -17.94
C THR A 373 -5.55 4.20 -18.38
N ARG A 374 -6.26 4.88 -19.31
CA ARG A 374 -7.51 4.40 -19.91
C ARG A 374 -7.41 3.02 -20.57
N SER A 375 -6.20 2.59 -20.94
CA SER A 375 -5.96 1.31 -21.59
C SER A 375 -5.87 0.13 -20.61
N HIS A 376 -5.68 0.38 -19.31
CA HIS A 376 -5.50 -0.65 -18.29
C HIS A 376 -6.78 -0.93 -17.48
N VAL A 377 -7.72 0.03 -17.42
CA VAL A 377 -8.94 -0.10 -16.61
C VAL A 377 -9.96 -0.97 -17.35
N HIS A 378 -10.41 -2.04 -16.70
CA HIS A 378 -11.49 -2.89 -17.24
C HIS A 378 -12.84 -2.52 -16.66
N TYR A 379 -12.92 -2.29 -15.35
CA TYR A 379 -14.17 -1.98 -14.66
C TYR A 379 -14.04 -0.73 -13.82
N VAL A 380 -15.03 0.14 -13.88
CA VAL A 380 -15.25 1.21 -12.91
C VAL A 380 -16.58 0.98 -12.23
N ILE A 381 -16.61 1.04 -10.90
CA ILE A 381 -17.78 0.68 -10.10
C ILE A 381 -18.10 1.80 -9.12
N THR A 382 -19.34 2.23 -9.11
CA THR A 382 -19.92 3.14 -8.13
C THR A 382 -21.16 2.53 -7.51
N GLU A 383 -21.82 3.22 -6.60
CA GLU A 383 -23.13 2.81 -6.05
C GLU A 383 -24.24 2.77 -7.10
N TYR A 384 -24.05 3.41 -8.26
CA TYR A 384 -25.01 3.43 -9.37
C TYR A 384 -24.79 2.32 -10.40
N GLY A 385 -23.79 1.47 -10.21
CA GLY A 385 -23.58 0.28 -11.06
C GLY A 385 -22.13 0.07 -11.52
N ILE A 386 -22.02 -0.73 -12.57
CA ILE A 386 -20.77 -1.25 -13.12
C ILE A 386 -20.60 -0.76 -14.56
N ALA A 387 -19.51 -0.05 -14.85
CA ALA A 387 -19.08 0.28 -16.21
C ALA A 387 -17.96 -0.67 -16.63
N ASN A 388 -18.24 -1.59 -17.54
CA ASN A 388 -17.21 -2.40 -18.21
C ASN A 388 -16.66 -1.61 -19.40
N LEU A 389 -15.35 -1.30 -19.35
CA LEU A 389 -14.66 -0.46 -20.33
C LEU A 389 -13.77 -1.28 -21.28
N TYR A 390 -13.55 -2.56 -21.00
CA TYR A 390 -12.67 -3.40 -21.81
C TYR A 390 -13.24 -3.63 -23.20
N GLY A 391 -12.45 -3.37 -24.23
CA GLY A 391 -12.87 -3.49 -25.63
C GLY A 391 -13.87 -2.43 -26.11
N LYS A 392 -14.18 -1.40 -25.29
CA LYS A 392 -15.10 -0.31 -25.63
C LYS A 392 -14.43 0.86 -26.31
N THR A 393 -15.11 1.42 -27.30
CA THR A 393 -14.75 2.71 -27.92
C THR A 393 -14.89 3.85 -26.90
N ILE A 394 -14.23 4.97 -27.14
CA ILE A 394 -14.35 6.16 -26.26
C ILE A 394 -15.83 6.58 -26.12
N LYS A 395 -16.60 6.59 -27.19
CA LYS A 395 -18.03 6.93 -27.15
C LYS A 395 -18.84 5.99 -26.23
N GLU A 396 -18.56 4.71 -26.27
CA GLU A 396 -19.22 3.71 -25.39
C GLU A 396 -18.76 3.86 -23.94
N ARG A 397 -17.48 4.19 -23.71
CA ARG A 397 -16.93 4.46 -22.38
C ARG A 397 -17.60 5.68 -21.74
N VAL A 398 -17.67 6.80 -22.46
CA VAL A 398 -18.38 8.02 -22.01
C VAL A 398 -19.79 7.67 -21.56
N LYS A 399 -20.56 7.00 -22.41
CA LYS A 399 -21.94 6.59 -22.06
C LYS A 399 -21.99 5.71 -20.81
N SER A 400 -21.08 4.74 -20.71
CA SER A 400 -21.03 3.80 -19.55
C SER A 400 -20.67 4.52 -18.26
N LEU A 401 -19.68 5.41 -18.30
CA LEU A 401 -19.20 6.14 -17.12
C LEU A 401 -20.19 7.23 -16.67
N VAL A 402 -20.82 7.94 -17.61
CA VAL A 402 -21.90 8.89 -17.28
C VAL A 402 -23.07 8.16 -16.59
N ASN A 403 -23.42 6.95 -17.05
CA ASN A 403 -24.50 6.16 -16.44
C ASN A 403 -24.26 5.77 -14.99
N ILE A 404 -23.01 5.58 -14.58
CA ILE A 404 -22.64 5.26 -13.18
C ILE A 404 -22.25 6.48 -12.35
N ALA A 405 -22.24 7.69 -12.92
CA ALA A 405 -22.12 8.93 -12.17
C ALA A 405 -23.37 9.20 -11.34
N HIS A 406 -23.24 10.05 -10.31
CA HIS A 406 -24.40 10.52 -9.55
C HIS A 406 -25.43 11.16 -10.49
N PRO A 407 -26.73 10.86 -10.38
CA PRO A 407 -27.76 11.35 -11.29
C PRO A 407 -27.70 12.86 -11.54
N ASP A 408 -27.51 13.65 -10.49
CA ASP A 408 -27.46 15.13 -10.56
C ASP A 408 -26.30 15.67 -11.39
N HIS A 409 -25.30 14.87 -11.68
CA HIS A 409 -24.11 15.29 -12.43
C HIS A 409 -24.07 14.79 -13.88
N ARG A 410 -24.91 13.80 -14.25
CA ARG A 410 -24.84 13.12 -15.55
C ARG A 410 -24.95 14.06 -16.75
N GLU A 411 -25.96 14.91 -16.74
CA GLU A 411 -26.18 15.89 -17.83
C GLU A 411 -25.03 16.87 -17.96
N THR A 412 -24.54 17.39 -16.81
CA THR A 412 -23.42 18.34 -16.77
C THR A 412 -22.13 17.69 -17.30
N ILE A 413 -21.83 16.44 -16.89
CA ILE A 413 -20.64 15.72 -17.34
C ILE A 413 -20.69 15.48 -18.86
N ASP A 414 -21.83 15.02 -19.38
CA ASP A 414 -22.01 14.74 -20.81
C ASP A 414 -21.84 16.00 -21.63
N LYS A 415 -22.50 17.09 -21.24
CA LYS A 415 -22.39 18.41 -21.89
C LYS A 415 -20.96 18.93 -21.88
N GLN A 416 -20.28 18.95 -20.73
CA GLN A 416 -18.92 19.43 -20.62
C GLN A 416 -17.94 18.60 -21.45
N TYR A 417 -18.09 17.29 -21.47
CA TYR A 417 -17.26 16.43 -22.33
C TYR A 417 -17.46 16.74 -23.81
N PHE A 418 -18.73 16.93 -24.23
CA PHE A 418 -19.06 17.28 -25.61
C PHE A 418 -18.44 18.64 -26.02
N GLU A 419 -18.43 19.62 -25.12
CA GLU A 419 -17.78 20.91 -25.34
C GLU A 419 -16.26 20.76 -25.50
N LEU A 420 -15.62 19.94 -24.64
CA LEU A 420 -14.17 19.67 -24.68
C LEU A 420 -13.68 19.07 -26.00
N ILE A 421 -14.47 18.20 -26.63
CA ILE A 421 -14.05 17.54 -27.89
C ILE A 421 -14.34 18.37 -29.15
N ARG A 422 -15.08 19.49 -29.02
CA ARG A 422 -15.41 20.41 -30.12
C ARG A 422 -14.54 21.66 -30.17
N GLY A 423 -13.96 22.05 -29.05
CA GLY A 423 -13.06 23.21 -28.93
C GLY A 423 -11.67 22.90 -29.26
#